data_ea63fcc255064d67103a9e2a19ea98de
#
_entry.id   ea63fcc255064d67103a9e2a19ea98de
#
_cell.length_a   1.000
_cell.length_b   1.000
_cell.length_c   1.000
_cell.angle_alpha   90.00
_cell.angle_beta   90.00
_cell.angle_gamma   90.00
#
_symmetry.space_group_name_H-M   'P 1'
#
loop_
_entity.id
_entity.type
_entity.pdbx_description
1 polymer ?
#
loop_
_entity_poly.entity_id
_entity_poly.type
_entity_poly.pdbx_seq_one_letter_code
_entity_poly.pdbx_strand_id
1 'polypeptide(L)'
;MDFPRLEDLGDLDGRRVLVRCDFNVPLANGVIIDDLRIRAAVPTLRYLLDAGAHVTACSHLGRPRGAPDPAWSVEPVRARLADLAPGVALLENLRFDPGETVDDPAFVAQLVAGRDAYVNDAFGASHRAHASVVGPPLHLPSAAGRLLAREVEVLGELRTSARRPFVGILGGAKVSDKLGVIEALLGVVDELIVGGAMCFTSWQRREPTSAPRSWRRT
;
A
#
# COMPACT_ATOMS: atom_id res chain seq x y z
N MET A 1 0.19 4.87 17.16
CA MET A 1 -1.18 4.53 16.70
C MET A 1 -1.46 3.10 17.10
N ASP A 2 -2.59 2.89 17.76
CA ASP A 2 -3.04 1.54 18.08
C ASP A 2 -3.97 1.07 16.97
N PHE A 3 -3.74 -0.12 16.44
CA PHE A 3 -4.53 -0.74 15.37
C PHE A 3 -4.49 -2.26 15.53
N PRO A 4 -5.56 -2.99 15.16
CA PRO A 4 -5.63 -4.43 15.29
C PRO A 4 -4.52 -5.14 14.48
N ARG A 5 -3.85 -6.11 15.11
CA ARG A 5 -2.82 -6.96 14.54
C ARG A 5 -3.36 -8.35 14.24
N LEU A 6 -2.60 -9.16 13.53
CA LEU A 6 -3.01 -10.53 13.19
C LEU A 6 -3.36 -11.35 14.43
N GLU A 7 -2.62 -11.15 15.50
CA GLU A 7 -2.77 -11.81 16.79
C GLU A 7 -4.11 -11.48 17.49
N ASP A 8 -4.69 -10.32 17.17
CA ASP A 8 -5.97 -9.86 17.73
C ASP A 8 -7.19 -10.51 17.07
N LEU A 9 -7.01 -11.23 15.96
CA LEU A 9 -8.09 -11.96 15.29
C LEU A 9 -8.54 -13.23 16.05
N GLY A 10 -7.79 -13.64 17.08
CA GLY A 10 -8.07 -14.82 17.89
C GLY A 10 -7.78 -16.12 17.15
N ASP A 11 -8.58 -17.15 17.44
CA ASP A 11 -8.43 -18.45 16.81
C ASP A 11 -8.81 -18.39 15.32
N LEU A 12 -7.89 -18.83 14.46
CA LEU A 12 -8.03 -18.80 13.00
C LEU A 12 -8.19 -20.19 12.38
N ASP A 13 -8.15 -21.26 13.18
CA ASP A 13 -8.30 -22.62 12.65
C ASP A 13 -9.64 -22.81 11.93
N GLY A 14 -9.56 -23.27 10.69
CA GLY A 14 -10.71 -23.43 9.80
C GLY A 14 -11.39 -22.14 9.34
N ARG A 15 -10.97 -20.96 9.76
CA ARG A 15 -11.57 -19.68 9.34
C ARG A 15 -11.18 -19.29 7.92
N ARG A 16 -12.12 -18.71 7.21
CA ARG A 16 -11.95 -18.22 5.84
C ARG A 16 -11.54 -16.75 5.89
N VAL A 17 -10.26 -16.49 5.67
CA VAL A 17 -9.67 -15.15 5.77
C VAL A 17 -9.47 -14.56 4.38
N LEU A 18 -10.02 -13.35 4.15
CA LEU A 18 -9.74 -12.54 2.97
C LEU A 18 -8.54 -11.65 3.27
N VAL A 19 -7.51 -11.71 2.42
CA VAL A 19 -6.29 -10.88 2.58
C VAL A 19 -6.15 -9.93 1.41
N ARG A 20 -6.19 -8.62 1.64
CA ARG A 20 -5.89 -7.61 0.63
C ARG A 20 -4.39 -7.42 0.52
N CYS A 21 -3.80 -7.85 -0.57
CA CYS A 21 -2.37 -7.73 -0.88
C CYS A 21 -2.11 -6.71 -2.00
N ASP A 22 -0.90 -6.17 -2.09
CA ASP A 22 -0.46 -5.34 -3.22
C ASP A 22 0.44 -6.15 -4.17
N PHE A 23 -0.19 -6.92 -5.06
CA PHE A 23 0.48 -7.71 -6.09
C PHE A 23 0.54 -6.98 -7.45
N ASN A 24 0.50 -5.65 -7.42
CA ASN A 24 0.65 -4.85 -8.63
C ASN A 24 2.12 -4.83 -9.08
N VAL A 25 2.58 -5.99 -9.54
CA VAL A 25 3.95 -6.23 -10.01
C VAL A 25 4.15 -5.74 -11.45
N PRO A 26 5.38 -5.36 -11.84
CA PRO A 26 5.67 -5.06 -13.23
C PRO A 26 5.67 -6.33 -14.09
N LEU A 27 4.98 -6.27 -15.23
CA LEU A 27 4.93 -7.33 -16.22
C LEU A 27 5.59 -6.90 -17.52
N ALA A 28 6.33 -7.81 -18.18
CA ALA A 28 6.75 -7.69 -19.57
C ALA A 28 6.30 -8.94 -20.34
N ASN A 29 5.50 -8.76 -21.37
CA ASN A 29 4.96 -9.86 -22.17
C ASN A 29 4.29 -10.96 -21.32
N GLY A 30 3.54 -10.58 -20.30
CA GLY A 30 2.87 -11.50 -19.37
C GLY A 30 3.78 -12.17 -18.34
N VAL A 31 5.08 -11.83 -18.30
CA VAL A 31 6.05 -12.38 -17.33
C VAL A 31 6.33 -11.36 -16.25
N ILE A 32 6.38 -11.80 -14.98
CA ILE A 32 6.76 -10.96 -13.84
C ILE A 32 8.25 -10.61 -13.95
N ILE A 33 8.57 -9.31 -13.98
CA ILE A 33 9.95 -8.82 -13.98
C ILE A 33 10.53 -8.74 -12.57
N ASP A 34 9.70 -8.35 -11.60
CA ASP A 34 10.07 -8.21 -10.20
C ASP A 34 8.90 -8.71 -9.32
N ASP A 35 9.18 -9.70 -8.49
CA ASP A 35 8.23 -10.34 -7.59
C ASP A 35 8.30 -9.84 -6.13
N LEU A 36 9.05 -8.76 -5.86
CA LEU A 36 9.27 -8.23 -4.51
C LEU A 36 7.97 -8.02 -3.74
N ARG A 37 6.93 -7.49 -4.41
CA ARG A 37 5.63 -7.25 -3.79
C ARG A 37 4.93 -8.53 -3.36
N ILE A 38 5.07 -9.61 -4.14
CA ILE A 38 4.51 -10.91 -3.77
C ILE A 38 5.27 -11.46 -2.56
N ARG A 39 6.60 -11.44 -2.62
CA ARG A 39 7.46 -11.91 -1.50
C ARG A 39 7.21 -11.14 -0.21
N ALA A 40 6.95 -9.84 -0.30
CA ALA A 40 6.69 -9.00 0.86
C ALA A 40 5.40 -9.39 1.63
N ALA A 41 4.40 -9.94 0.96
CA ALA A 41 3.17 -10.41 1.58
C ALA A 41 3.27 -11.86 2.15
N VAL A 42 4.29 -12.63 1.73
CA VAL A 42 4.45 -14.04 2.16
C VAL A 42 4.44 -14.22 3.69
N PRO A 43 5.10 -13.37 4.50
CA PRO A 43 5.07 -13.53 5.96
C PRO A 43 3.67 -13.47 6.56
N THR A 44 2.80 -12.59 6.04
CA THR A 44 1.39 -12.50 6.47
C THR A 44 0.62 -13.75 6.05
N LEU A 45 0.77 -14.16 4.79
CA LEU A 45 0.04 -15.31 4.23
C LEU A 45 0.43 -16.61 4.94
N ARG A 46 1.72 -16.83 5.19
CA ARG A 46 2.19 -18.02 5.92
C ARG A 46 1.70 -18.04 7.36
N TYR A 47 1.76 -16.91 8.06
CA TYR A 47 1.22 -16.83 9.42
C TYR A 47 -0.23 -17.32 9.49
N LEU A 48 -1.07 -16.89 8.55
CA LEU A 48 -2.49 -17.28 8.50
C LEU A 48 -2.65 -18.77 8.14
N LEU A 49 -1.86 -19.28 7.19
CA LEU A 49 -1.87 -20.71 6.84
C LEU A 49 -1.41 -21.58 8.00
N ASP A 50 -0.31 -21.19 8.67
CA ASP A 50 0.23 -21.92 9.80
C ASP A 50 -0.72 -21.92 11.00
N ALA A 51 -1.59 -20.91 11.11
CA ALA A 51 -2.68 -20.82 12.07
C ALA A 51 -3.94 -21.62 11.65
N GLY A 52 -3.89 -22.41 10.59
CA GLY A 52 -4.99 -23.25 10.12
C GLY A 52 -6.07 -22.55 9.30
N ALA A 53 -5.86 -21.28 8.90
CA ALA A 53 -6.85 -20.53 8.14
C ALA A 53 -6.93 -20.94 6.66
N HIS A 54 -8.14 -20.88 6.09
CA HIS A 54 -8.36 -20.92 4.64
C HIS A 54 -8.13 -19.52 4.04
N VAL A 55 -6.96 -19.30 3.46
CA VAL A 55 -6.52 -17.98 3.00
C VAL A 55 -6.92 -17.72 1.55
N THR A 56 -7.63 -16.62 1.33
CA THR A 56 -7.91 -16.10 -0.01
C THR A 56 -7.30 -14.71 -0.14
N ALA A 57 -6.28 -14.57 -0.96
CA ALA A 57 -5.70 -13.27 -1.30
C ALA A 57 -6.55 -12.58 -2.38
N CYS A 58 -6.58 -11.24 -2.34
CA CYS A 58 -7.12 -10.41 -3.40
C CYS A 58 -6.20 -9.23 -3.67
N SER A 59 -6.10 -8.83 -4.93
CA SER A 59 -5.25 -7.73 -5.36
C SER A 59 -5.73 -7.09 -6.64
N HIS A 60 -5.20 -5.91 -6.95
CA HIS A 60 -5.29 -5.35 -8.29
C HIS A 60 -3.98 -5.53 -9.05
N LEU A 61 -4.07 -5.55 -10.37
CA LEU A 61 -2.93 -5.56 -11.28
C LEU A 61 -3.18 -4.57 -12.42
N GLY A 62 -2.26 -3.65 -12.62
CA GLY A 62 -2.38 -2.64 -13.66
C GLY A 62 -3.58 -1.69 -13.51
N ARG A 63 -4.10 -1.28 -14.66
CA ARG A 63 -5.24 -0.34 -14.73
C ARG A 63 -6.27 -0.77 -15.78
N PRO A 64 -6.91 -1.93 -15.62
CA PRO A 64 -8.06 -2.29 -16.46
C PRO A 64 -9.19 -1.30 -16.20
N ARG A 65 -10.07 -1.15 -17.21
CA ARG A 65 -11.15 -0.14 -17.19
C ARG A 65 -12.47 -0.71 -16.69
N GLY A 66 -12.44 -1.51 -15.64
CA GLY A 66 -13.65 -2.12 -15.07
C GLY A 66 -14.20 -3.29 -15.88
N ALA A 67 -13.35 -3.96 -16.66
CA ALA A 67 -13.70 -5.13 -17.45
C ALA A 67 -12.52 -6.12 -17.52
N PRO A 68 -12.80 -7.42 -17.66
CA PRO A 68 -11.76 -8.41 -17.90
C PRO A 68 -10.90 -8.08 -19.12
N ASP A 69 -9.59 -8.14 -18.93
CA ASP A 69 -8.58 -7.92 -19.97
C ASP A 69 -7.43 -8.92 -19.74
N PRO A 70 -7.14 -9.82 -20.69
CA PRO A 70 -6.08 -10.82 -20.55
C PRO A 70 -4.71 -10.23 -20.20
N ALA A 71 -4.42 -8.99 -20.63
CA ALA A 71 -3.17 -8.30 -20.32
C ALA A 71 -3.00 -8.00 -18.82
N TRP A 72 -4.10 -7.97 -18.07
CA TRP A 72 -4.14 -7.66 -16.64
C TRP A 72 -4.68 -8.81 -15.78
N SER A 73 -4.75 -10.04 -16.33
CA SER A 73 -5.07 -11.23 -15.54
C SER A 73 -4.00 -11.47 -14.48
N VAL A 74 -4.42 -11.88 -13.28
CA VAL A 74 -3.51 -12.22 -12.17
C VAL A 74 -2.87 -13.59 -12.32
N GLU A 75 -3.07 -14.30 -13.41
CA GLU A 75 -2.57 -15.66 -13.61
C GLU A 75 -1.05 -15.79 -13.40
N PRO A 76 -0.18 -14.88 -13.90
CA PRO A 76 1.25 -14.92 -13.59
C PRO A 76 1.54 -14.77 -12.09
N VAL A 77 0.75 -13.94 -11.39
CA VAL A 77 0.86 -13.76 -9.94
C VAL A 77 0.41 -15.01 -9.20
N ARG A 78 -0.68 -15.65 -9.66
CA ARG A 78 -1.21 -16.91 -9.10
C ARG A 78 -0.16 -18.03 -9.18
N ALA A 79 0.47 -18.20 -10.33
CA ALA A 79 1.54 -19.17 -10.51
C ALA A 79 2.71 -18.92 -9.55
N ARG A 80 3.17 -17.65 -9.47
CA ARG A 80 4.27 -17.29 -8.56
C ARG A 80 3.90 -17.44 -7.09
N LEU A 81 2.66 -17.11 -6.72
CA LEU A 81 2.17 -17.25 -5.35
C LEU A 81 2.09 -18.71 -4.91
N ALA A 82 1.72 -19.62 -5.83
CA ALA A 82 1.70 -21.05 -5.56
C ALA A 82 3.08 -21.61 -5.18
N ASP A 83 4.16 -21.07 -5.74
CA ASP A 83 5.54 -21.43 -5.36
C ASP A 83 5.91 -20.90 -3.96
N LEU A 84 5.49 -19.67 -3.64
CA LEU A 84 5.95 -18.95 -2.44
C LEU A 84 5.10 -19.22 -1.20
N ALA A 85 3.81 -19.42 -1.39
CA ALA A 85 2.82 -19.66 -0.33
C ALA A 85 1.75 -20.66 -0.84
N PRO A 86 2.11 -21.95 -1.00
CA PRO A 86 1.17 -22.97 -1.45
C PRO A 86 -0.02 -23.06 -0.48
N GLY A 87 -1.23 -23.22 -1.03
CA GLY A 87 -2.48 -23.22 -0.26
C GLY A 87 -3.23 -21.89 -0.21
N VAL A 88 -2.61 -20.79 -0.66
CA VAL A 88 -3.30 -19.50 -0.80
C VAL A 88 -4.09 -19.48 -2.11
N ALA A 89 -5.42 -19.28 -2.02
CA ALA A 89 -6.24 -18.97 -3.18
C ALA A 89 -6.07 -17.49 -3.57
N LEU A 90 -6.15 -17.17 -4.87
CA LEU A 90 -6.08 -15.78 -5.34
C LEU A 90 -7.33 -15.47 -6.17
N LEU A 91 -8.08 -14.42 -5.80
CA LEU A 91 -9.17 -13.89 -6.62
C LEU A 91 -8.61 -13.31 -7.92
N GLU A 92 -9.46 -13.17 -8.94
CA GLU A 92 -9.09 -12.45 -10.15
C GLU A 92 -8.94 -10.95 -9.85
N ASN A 93 -8.33 -10.23 -10.78
CA ASN A 93 -8.02 -8.82 -10.65
C ASN A 93 -9.24 -8.02 -10.19
N LEU A 94 -9.15 -7.44 -9.00
CA LEU A 94 -10.26 -6.68 -8.42
C LEU A 94 -10.76 -5.55 -9.32
N ARG A 95 -9.88 -4.98 -10.14
CA ARG A 95 -10.21 -3.88 -11.07
C ARG A 95 -10.93 -4.34 -12.34
N PHE A 96 -11.21 -5.63 -12.49
CA PHE A 96 -12.15 -6.09 -13.51
C PHE A 96 -13.60 -5.77 -13.13
N ASP A 97 -13.86 -5.57 -11.85
CA ASP A 97 -15.13 -5.02 -11.40
C ASP A 97 -15.04 -3.49 -11.27
N PRO A 98 -15.92 -2.73 -11.93
CA PRO A 98 -15.93 -1.26 -11.81
C PRO A 98 -16.22 -0.78 -10.38
N GLY A 99 -16.91 -1.59 -9.59
CA GLY A 99 -17.25 -1.30 -8.19
C GLY A 99 -16.02 -1.18 -7.28
N GLU A 100 -14.89 -1.80 -7.63
CA GLU A 100 -13.67 -1.72 -6.82
C GLU A 100 -13.22 -0.28 -6.59
N THR A 101 -13.19 0.55 -7.63
CA THR A 101 -12.61 1.89 -7.55
C THR A 101 -13.56 2.96 -7.02
N VAL A 102 -14.84 2.64 -6.93
CA VAL A 102 -15.91 3.58 -6.46
C VAL A 102 -16.51 3.17 -5.12
N ASP A 103 -15.92 2.15 -4.47
CA ASP A 103 -16.39 1.60 -3.20
C ASP A 103 -17.86 1.15 -3.26
N ASP A 104 -18.19 0.38 -4.30
CA ASP A 104 -19.56 -0.08 -4.52
C ASP A 104 -19.97 -1.10 -3.45
N PRO A 105 -21.08 -0.86 -2.72
CA PRO A 105 -21.54 -1.77 -1.65
C PRO A 105 -21.88 -3.18 -2.15
N ALA A 106 -22.35 -3.34 -3.39
CA ALA A 106 -22.67 -4.65 -3.93
C ALA A 106 -21.37 -5.46 -4.17
N PHE A 107 -20.31 -4.80 -4.64
CA PHE A 107 -19.01 -5.45 -4.78
C PHE A 107 -18.38 -5.77 -3.41
N VAL A 108 -18.50 -4.87 -2.42
CA VAL A 108 -18.10 -5.17 -1.03
C VAL A 108 -18.82 -6.41 -0.50
N ALA A 109 -20.14 -6.51 -0.70
CA ALA A 109 -20.91 -7.67 -0.28
C ALA A 109 -20.41 -8.98 -0.92
N GLN A 110 -19.99 -8.95 -2.19
CA GLN A 110 -19.38 -10.11 -2.86
C GLN A 110 -18.02 -10.48 -2.23
N LEU A 111 -17.17 -9.49 -1.91
CA LEU A 111 -15.85 -9.73 -1.32
C LEU A 111 -15.94 -10.37 0.08
N VAL A 112 -16.90 -9.93 0.90
CA VAL A 112 -17.06 -10.43 2.27
C VAL A 112 -17.91 -11.69 2.37
N ALA A 113 -18.64 -12.05 1.32
CA ALA A 113 -19.51 -13.22 1.32
C ALA A 113 -18.75 -14.50 1.69
N GLY A 114 -19.23 -15.17 2.75
CA GLY A 114 -18.63 -16.40 3.24
C GLY A 114 -17.20 -16.23 3.78
N ARG A 115 -16.81 -15.04 4.23
CA ARG A 115 -15.55 -14.77 4.94
C ARG A 115 -15.80 -14.58 6.42
N ASP A 116 -14.83 -14.96 7.23
CA ASP A 116 -14.92 -14.93 8.70
C ASP A 116 -14.03 -13.83 9.29
N ALA A 117 -13.01 -13.39 8.54
CA ALA A 117 -12.11 -12.29 8.90
C ALA A 117 -11.49 -11.64 7.66
N TYR A 118 -10.95 -10.44 7.85
CA TYR A 118 -10.25 -9.67 6.82
C TYR A 118 -8.90 -9.19 7.31
N VAL A 119 -7.90 -9.22 6.42
CA VAL A 119 -6.57 -8.67 6.67
C VAL A 119 -6.19 -7.70 5.56
N ASN A 120 -5.81 -6.47 5.92
CA ASN A 120 -5.20 -5.56 4.97
C ASN A 120 -3.67 -5.63 5.09
N ASP A 121 -3.00 -6.06 4.01
CA ASP A 121 -1.54 -6.11 3.90
C ASP A 121 -1.02 -5.28 2.72
N ALA A 122 -1.85 -4.35 2.22
CA ALA A 122 -1.61 -3.56 1.02
C ALA A 122 -1.36 -2.08 1.35
N PHE A 123 -0.28 -1.74 2.05
CA PHE A 123 0.06 -0.36 2.41
C PHE A 123 -0.02 0.60 1.22
N GLY A 124 0.58 0.23 0.09
CA GLY A 124 0.61 1.05 -1.12
C GLY A 124 -0.76 1.37 -1.75
N ALA A 125 -1.82 0.62 -1.40
CA ALA A 125 -3.19 0.85 -1.84
C ALA A 125 -4.08 1.48 -0.75
N SER A 126 -3.66 1.48 0.52
CA SER A 126 -4.48 1.84 1.69
C SER A 126 -4.87 3.33 1.74
N HIS A 127 -4.22 4.18 0.94
CA HIS A 127 -4.59 5.60 0.81
C HIS A 127 -5.81 5.85 -0.10
N ARG A 128 -6.40 4.80 -0.67
CA ARG A 128 -7.53 4.88 -1.60
C ARG A 128 -8.79 4.32 -0.96
N ALA A 129 -9.91 5.03 -1.10
CA ALA A 129 -11.23 4.54 -0.71
C ALA A 129 -11.76 3.56 -1.77
N HIS A 130 -11.13 2.38 -1.89
CA HIS A 130 -11.55 1.30 -2.76
C HIS A 130 -12.36 0.27 -1.99
N ALA A 131 -13.31 -0.39 -2.63
CA ALA A 131 -14.20 -1.40 -2.04
C ALA A 131 -13.44 -2.47 -1.26
N SER A 132 -12.32 -2.97 -1.81
CA SER A 132 -11.50 -4.00 -1.16
C SER A 132 -10.67 -3.50 0.03
N VAL A 133 -10.59 -2.18 0.26
CA VAL A 133 -9.80 -1.56 1.34
C VAL A 133 -10.71 -1.09 2.48
N VAL A 134 -11.75 -0.32 2.17
CA VAL A 134 -12.60 0.32 3.19
C VAL A 134 -13.85 -0.50 3.53
N GLY A 135 -14.36 -1.28 2.57
CA GLY A 135 -15.58 -2.04 2.76
C GLY A 135 -15.46 -3.19 3.78
N PRO A 136 -14.55 -4.17 3.59
CA PRO A 136 -14.49 -5.36 4.45
C PRO A 136 -14.35 -5.07 5.95
N PRO A 137 -13.58 -4.06 6.41
CA PRO A 137 -13.49 -3.73 7.83
C PRO A 137 -14.81 -3.29 8.47
N LEU A 138 -15.80 -2.87 7.69
CA LEU A 138 -17.13 -2.52 8.20
C LEU A 138 -18.02 -3.73 8.47
N HIS A 139 -17.63 -4.91 7.96
CA HIS A 139 -18.44 -6.12 7.98
C HIS A 139 -17.77 -7.29 8.70
N LEU A 140 -16.44 -7.28 8.82
CA LEU A 140 -15.66 -8.42 9.34
C LEU A 140 -14.69 -7.98 10.43
N PRO A 141 -14.40 -8.83 11.42
CA PRO A 141 -13.21 -8.68 12.25
C PRO A 141 -11.99 -8.48 11.37
N SER A 142 -11.22 -7.44 11.62
CA SER A 142 -10.19 -7.00 10.69
C SER A 142 -8.88 -6.65 11.39
N ALA A 143 -7.76 -6.94 10.73
CA ALA A 143 -6.43 -6.65 11.23
C ALA A 143 -5.49 -6.15 10.12
N ALA A 144 -4.42 -5.48 10.54
CA ALA A 144 -3.29 -5.18 9.67
C ALA A 144 -2.42 -6.43 9.49
N GLY A 145 -2.06 -6.73 8.24
CA GLY A 145 -1.02 -7.71 7.95
C GLY A 145 0.37 -7.18 8.35
N ARG A 146 1.37 -8.05 8.37
CA ARG A 146 2.73 -7.74 8.86
C ARG A 146 3.40 -6.62 8.07
N LEU A 147 3.18 -6.58 6.74
CA LEU A 147 3.72 -5.52 5.88
C LEU A 147 3.08 -4.17 6.22
N LEU A 148 1.75 -4.11 6.25
CA LEU A 148 1.03 -2.88 6.60
C LEU A 148 1.40 -2.40 8.01
N ALA A 149 1.42 -3.30 8.99
CA ALA A 149 1.79 -2.98 10.37
C ALA A 149 3.19 -2.37 10.45
N ARG A 150 4.17 -2.98 9.77
CA ARG A 150 5.55 -2.50 9.75
C ARG A 150 5.68 -1.11 9.14
N GLU A 151 4.99 -0.84 8.03
CA GLU A 151 5.00 0.48 7.38
C GLU A 151 4.39 1.55 8.30
N VAL A 152 3.26 1.25 8.94
CA VAL A 152 2.60 2.18 9.86
C VAL A 152 3.47 2.46 11.09
N GLU A 153 4.14 1.45 11.64
CA GLU A 153 5.06 1.61 12.77
C GLU A 153 6.24 2.51 12.42
N VAL A 154 6.96 2.17 11.33
CA VAL A 154 8.16 2.91 10.92
C VAL A 154 7.83 4.36 10.59
N LEU A 155 6.78 4.61 9.81
CA LEU A 155 6.37 5.97 9.48
C LEU A 155 5.81 6.72 10.69
N GLY A 156 5.14 6.00 11.61
CA GLY A 156 4.68 6.55 12.87
C GLY A 156 5.83 7.01 13.77
N GLU A 157 6.87 6.19 13.91
CA GLU A 157 8.09 6.53 14.65
C GLU A 157 8.79 7.76 14.08
N LEU A 158 8.88 7.88 12.75
CA LEU A 158 9.49 9.06 12.12
C LEU A 158 8.74 10.35 12.46
N ARG A 159 7.44 10.29 12.71
CA ARG A 159 6.63 11.46 13.07
C ARG A 159 6.75 11.86 14.55
N THR A 160 7.01 10.93 15.43
CA THR A 160 6.92 11.14 16.88
C THR A 160 8.26 11.08 17.61
N SER A 161 9.19 10.23 17.12
CA SER A 161 10.43 9.89 17.84
C SER A 161 11.60 9.58 16.89
N ALA A 162 11.66 10.27 15.74
CA ALA A 162 12.76 10.11 14.80
C ALA A 162 14.13 10.34 15.47
N ARG A 163 15.09 9.48 15.17
CA ARG A 163 16.49 9.70 15.57
C ARG A 163 17.01 10.99 14.93
N ARG A 164 17.81 11.74 15.68
CA ARG A 164 18.38 13.00 15.23
C ARG A 164 19.85 12.83 14.81
N PRO A 165 20.33 13.55 13.75
CA PRO A 165 19.55 14.45 12.91
C PRO A 165 18.59 13.70 11.96
N PHE A 166 17.36 14.20 11.81
CA PHE A 166 16.38 13.67 10.86
C PHE A 166 16.41 14.54 9.58
N VAL A 167 16.92 13.99 8.51
CA VAL A 167 17.04 14.66 7.21
C VAL A 167 15.97 14.14 6.26
N GLY A 168 15.08 15.02 5.80
CA GLY A 168 14.11 14.73 4.76
C GLY A 168 14.70 15.03 3.38
N ILE A 169 14.52 14.12 2.41
CA ILE A 169 14.90 14.33 1.01
C ILE A 169 13.66 14.23 0.15
N LEU A 170 13.29 15.31 -0.53
CA LEU A 170 12.16 15.37 -1.44
C LEU A 170 12.62 15.58 -2.88
N GLY A 171 12.03 14.81 -3.79
CA GLY A 171 12.23 14.96 -5.22
C GLY A 171 10.91 14.80 -6.00
N GLY A 172 10.88 15.35 -7.20
CA GLY A 172 9.72 15.22 -8.08
C GLY A 172 9.64 16.36 -9.12
N ALA A 173 8.60 16.28 -9.97
CA ALA A 173 8.39 17.24 -11.05
C ALA A 173 7.52 18.42 -10.61
N LYS A 174 6.52 18.20 -9.73
CA LYS A 174 5.54 19.23 -9.34
C LYS A 174 5.56 19.45 -7.83
N VAL A 175 5.77 20.71 -7.42
CA VAL A 175 5.73 21.14 -6.01
C VAL A 175 4.29 21.14 -5.49
N SER A 176 3.32 21.55 -6.33
CA SER A 176 1.91 21.66 -5.95
C SER A 176 1.34 20.37 -5.35
N ASP A 177 1.75 19.23 -5.91
CA ASP A 177 1.22 17.92 -5.50
C ASP A 177 1.82 17.44 -4.16
N LYS A 178 2.81 18.17 -3.62
CA LYS A 178 3.58 17.79 -2.42
C LYS A 178 3.58 18.87 -1.32
N LEU A 179 2.83 19.96 -1.48
CA LEU A 179 2.80 21.05 -0.49
C LEU A 179 2.44 20.56 0.90
N GLY A 180 1.39 19.76 1.04
CA GLY A 180 1.00 19.20 2.34
C GLY A 180 2.06 18.26 2.94
N VAL A 181 2.80 17.53 2.11
CA VAL A 181 3.92 16.70 2.57
C VAL A 181 5.09 17.57 3.05
N ILE A 182 5.40 18.67 2.31
CA ILE A 182 6.45 19.61 2.69
C ILE A 182 6.11 20.26 4.02
N GLU A 183 4.88 20.77 4.17
CA GLU A 183 4.40 21.40 5.41
C GLU A 183 4.48 20.44 6.60
N ALA A 184 4.04 19.19 6.42
CA ALA A 184 4.11 18.17 7.46
C ALA A 184 5.56 17.81 7.84
N LEU A 185 6.48 17.75 6.86
CA LEU A 185 7.88 17.45 7.12
C LEU A 185 8.61 18.60 7.81
N LEU A 186 8.35 19.85 7.44
CA LEU A 186 8.99 21.02 8.06
C LEU A 186 8.76 21.11 9.58
N GLY A 187 7.69 20.47 10.07
CA GLY A 187 7.41 20.40 11.53
C GLY A 187 8.18 19.29 12.25
N VAL A 188 8.86 18.37 11.55
CA VAL A 188 9.46 17.18 12.17
C VAL A 188 10.91 16.91 11.78
N VAL A 189 11.40 17.43 10.64
CA VAL A 189 12.79 17.23 10.18
C VAL A 189 13.72 18.32 10.69
N ASP A 190 15.00 18.00 10.89
CA ASP A 190 16.05 18.98 11.19
C ASP A 190 16.54 19.67 9.91
N GLU A 191 16.58 18.94 8.79
CA GLU A 191 16.94 19.44 7.47
C GLU A 191 15.99 18.90 6.41
N LEU A 192 15.65 19.73 5.42
CA LEU A 192 14.88 19.32 4.24
C LEU A 192 15.66 19.62 2.97
N ILE A 193 16.08 18.56 2.26
CA ILE A 193 16.75 18.66 0.97
C ILE A 193 15.70 18.50 -0.13
N VAL A 194 15.63 19.46 -1.05
CA VAL A 194 14.73 19.42 -2.20
C VAL A 194 15.53 19.28 -3.47
N GLY A 195 15.29 18.17 -4.20
CA GLY A 195 15.95 17.83 -5.46
C GLY A 195 15.01 17.77 -6.65
N GLY A 196 15.56 17.48 -7.82
CA GLY A 196 14.82 17.36 -9.08
C GLY A 196 14.22 18.68 -9.57
N ALA A 197 13.22 18.62 -10.44
CA ALA A 197 12.59 19.82 -11.02
C ALA A 197 11.88 20.70 -9.97
N MET A 198 11.59 20.16 -8.78
CA MET A 198 10.96 20.89 -7.69
C MET A 198 11.82 22.05 -7.17
N CYS A 199 13.15 21.94 -7.18
CA CYS A 199 14.03 23.01 -6.70
C CYS A 199 13.92 24.27 -7.55
N PHE A 200 13.71 24.16 -8.85
CA PHE A 200 13.55 25.31 -9.75
C PHE A 200 12.24 26.06 -9.49
N THR A 201 11.14 25.36 -9.22
CA THR A 201 9.85 26.00 -8.94
C THR A 201 9.84 26.73 -7.60
N SER A 202 10.54 26.21 -6.60
CA SER A 202 10.70 26.89 -5.30
C SER A 202 11.59 28.12 -5.40
N TRP A 203 12.52 28.16 -6.33
CA TRP A 203 13.44 29.27 -6.53
C TRP A 203 12.82 30.44 -7.29
N GLN A 204 11.93 30.18 -8.25
CA GLN A 204 11.23 31.21 -9.02
C GLN A 204 10.25 32.06 -8.19
N ARG A 205 9.81 31.57 -7.01
CA ARG A 205 8.91 32.31 -6.11
C ARG A 205 9.59 33.19 -5.07
N ARG A 206 10.92 33.20 -5.01
CA ARG A 206 11.67 34.20 -4.23
C ARG A 206 11.87 35.44 -5.07
N GLU A 207 10.93 36.37 -5.05
CA GLU A 207 11.24 37.74 -5.36
C GLU A 207 12.29 38.24 -4.37
N PRO A 208 13.36 38.94 -4.84
CA PRO A 208 14.39 39.43 -3.95
C PRO A 208 13.87 40.62 -3.17
N THR A 209 13.20 40.40 -2.04
CA THR A 209 13.11 41.43 -1.01
C THR A 209 14.45 41.46 -0.31
N SER A 210 15.28 42.48 -0.67
CA SER A 210 16.44 43.01 0.06
C SER A 210 17.04 42.09 1.16
N ALA A 211 17.76 41.05 0.76
CA ALA A 211 18.59 40.27 1.67
C ALA A 211 20.06 40.68 1.53
N PRO A 212 20.85 40.73 2.63
CA PRO A 212 22.23 41.17 2.60
C PRO A 212 23.10 40.26 1.73
N ARG A 213 24.05 40.89 0.97
CA ARG A 213 25.04 40.23 0.13
C ARG A 213 25.98 39.36 0.99
N SER A 214 25.74 38.08 1.14
CA SER A 214 26.73 37.15 1.68
C SER A 214 26.55 35.67 1.25
N TRP A 215 26.16 35.43 0.01
CA TRP A 215 26.28 34.08 -0.55
C TRP A 215 27.34 34.06 -1.64
N ARG A 216 28.54 33.62 -1.27
CA ARG A 216 29.58 33.29 -2.24
C ARG A 216 29.35 31.89 -2.76
N ARG A 217 29.36 31.72 -4.07
CA ARG A 217 29.46 30.43 -4.76
C ARG A 217 30.84 29.82 -4.46
N THR A 218 30.87 28.59 -4.05
CA THR A 218 31.97 27.66 -4.31
C THR A 218 31.44 26.56 -5.20
#